data_5902a10f33b657a49ae622d1fa823556
#
_entry.id   5902a10f33b657a49ae622d1fa823556
#
_cell.length_a   1.000
_cell.length_b   1.000
_cell.length_c   1.000
_cell.angle_alpha   90.00
_cell.angle_beta   90.00
_cell.angle_gamma   90.00
#
_symmetry.space_group_name_H-M   'P 1'
#
loop_
_entity.id
_entity.type
_entity.pdbx_description
1 polymer ?
#
loop_
_entity_poly.entity_id
_entity_poly.type
_entity_poly.pdbx_seq_one_letter_code
_entity_poly.pdbx_strand_id
1 'polypeptide(L)'
;MCIRDRGMTIRITIKGVEMSAAPNGDVLVKCGAGEVFDDIVARTLKAGIGGLENLSAIPGTVGGAVVQNIGAYGVELAERLSSVTVYDRAEKVVRVLTVEECDFSYRHSIMKTEAGRNFVVLSVTLRLPAVWTPVLGYKDLEAEIEARGLTAETVTAPVMSEIVRAVRARKLPDPAVIGNAGSFFTNPIVTKVHWHELLTKHPSLVYYRLGGGRMKLAAAWLIEAAGFKGLAEGPAGVYEHHALIIVNRGGATGEDVMALAERIQKRVFELFGVKLEMEPVRLG
;
A
#
# COMPACT_ATOMS: atom_id res chain seq x y z
N MET A 1 2.18 0.01 -17.87
CA MET A 1 1.97 1.46 -17.73
C MET A 1 2.30 2.12 -19.06
N CYS A 2 1.29 2.67 -19.75
CA CYS A 2 1.54 3.45 -20.99
C CYS A 2 1.92 4.87 -20.57
N ILE A 3 3.20 5.19 -20.65
CA ILE A 3 3.71 6.57 -20.47
C ILE A 3 3.61 7.25 -21.83
N ARG A 4 2.69 8.20 -21.97
CA ARG A 4 2.54 9.09 -23.12
C ARG A 4 2.56 10.55 -22.68
N ASP A 5 3.38 10.87 -21.69
CA ASP A 5 3.60 12.25 -21.29
C ASP A 5 4.63 12.92 -22.22
N ARG A 6 4.56 14.25 -22.28
CA ARG A 6 5.53 15.07 -23.03
C ARG A 6 6.80 15.34 -22.22
N GLY A 7 6.96 14.69 -21.07
CA GLY A 7 8.06 14.89 -20.14
C GLY A 7 9.16 13.83 -20.24
N MET A 8 10.17 13.98 -19.38
CA MET A 8 11.21 13.00 -19.17
C MET A 8 10.84 12.14 -17.94
N THR A 9 10.74 10.81 -18.14
CA THR A 9 10.58 9.88 -17.03
C THR A 9 11.93 9.31 -16.61
N ILE A 10 12.31 9.49 -15.34
CA ILE A 10 13.55 8.98 -14.77
C ILE A 10 13.23 7.78 -13.88
N ARG A 11 13.78 6.62 -14.23
CA ARG A 11 13.72 5.41 -13.40
C ARG A 11 14.86 5.41 -12.41
N ILE A 12 14.57 5.38 -11.11
CA ILE A 12 15.56 5.24 -10.06
C ILE A 12 16.03 3.78 -10.02
N THR A 13 17.34 3.56 -10.23
CA THR A 13 17.96 2.22 -10.26
C THR A 13 19.07 2.06 -9.22
N ILE A 14 19.14 2.94 -8.23
CA ILE A 14 20.13 2.89 -7.15
C ILE A 14 19.94 1.59 -6.36
N LYS A 15 20.98 0.78 -6.34
CA LYS A 15 21.03 -0.54 -5.70
C LYS A 15 21.95 -0.53 -4.48
N GLY A 16 21.87 -1.60 -3.70
CA GLY A 16 22.68 -1.88 -2.53
C GLY A 16 21.82 -2.15 -1.29
N VAL A 17 22.21 -3.13 -0.52
CA VAL A 17 21.58 -3.52 0.75
C VAL A 17 22.67 -3.77 1.76
N GLU A 18 22.65 -3.02 2.85
CA GLU A 18 23.55 -3.15 3.98
C GLU A 18 22.74 -3.43 5.24
N MET A 19 23.19 -4.38 6.05
CA MET A 19 22.54 -4.73 7.33
C MET A 19 23.55 -4.51 8.46
N SER A 20 23.11 -3.86 9.53
CA SER A 20 23.93 -3.62 10.72
C SER A 20 23.08 -3.68 11.99
N ALA A 21 23.69 -4.03 13.12
CA ALA A 21 23.01 -4.01 14.40
C ALA A 21 22.90 -2.58 14.94
N ALA A 22 21.75 -2.24 15.49
CA ALA A 22 21.56 -1.03 16.28
C ALA A 22 21.93 -1.28 17.74
N PRO A 23 22.26 -0.24 18.54
CA PRO A 23 22.65 -0.41 19.95
C PRO A 23 21.61 -1.11 20.83
N ASN A 24 20.34 -1.01 20.50
CA ASN A 24 19.22 -1.66 21.22
C ASN A 24 18.93 -3.10 20.75
N GLY A 25 19.76 -3.65 19.86
CA GLY A 25 19.59 -4.97 19.28
C GLY A 25 18.70 -5.04 18.04
N ASP A 26 18.03 -3.96 17.65
CA ASP A 26 17.32 -3.89 16.37
C ASP A 26 18.28 -4.03 15.20
N VAL A 27 17.78 -4.37 14.03
CA VAL A 27 18.56 -4.42 12.81
C VAL A 27 18.24 -3.24 11.93
N LEU A 28 19.27 -2.50 11.54
CA LEU A 28 19.18 -1.46 10.52
C LEU A 28 19.45 -2.07 9.15
N VAL A 29 18.52 -1.84 8.21
CA VAL A 29 18.64 -2.32 6.83
C VAL A 29 18.60 -1.11 5.90
N LYS A 30 19.76 -0.70 5.40
CA LYS A 30 19.90 0.40 4.45
C LYS A 30 19.76 -0.15 3.03
N CYS A 31 18.80 0.37 2.28
CA CYS A 31 18.47 -0.08 0.93
C CYS A 31 18.55 1.06 -0.07
N GLY A 32 19.12 0.82 -1.24
CA GLY A 32 19.01 1.74 -2.39
C GLY A 32 17.54 1.86 -2.85
N ALA A 33 17.13 3.07 -3.23
CA ALA A 33 15.73 3.36 -3.59
C ALA A 33 15.21 2.57 -4.79
N GLY A 34 16.10 2.08 -5.67
CA GLY A 34 15.77 1.24 -6.82
C GLY A 34 15.72 -0.26 -6.53
N GLU A 35 15.96 -0.71 -5.28
CA GLU A 35 15.76 -2.12 -4.91
C GLU A 35 14.27 -2.50 -5.01
N VAL A 36 13.99 -3.73 -5.42
CA VAL A 36 12.63 -4.28 -5.39
C VAL A 36 12.25 -4.51 -3.93
N PHE A 37 11.11 -3.94 -3.50
CA PHE A 37 10.73 -3.99 -2.09
C PHE A 37 10.52 -5.42 -1.59
N ASP A 38 9.86 -6.25 -2.38
CA ASP A 38 9.60 -7.65 -2.01
C ASP A 38 10.89 -8.50 -1.92
N ASP A 39 11.94 -8.15 -2.68
CA ASP A 39 13.26 -8.77 -2.54
C ASP A 39 13.91 -8.41 -1.19
N ILE A 40 13.66 -7.19 -0.67
CA ILE A 40 14.13 -6.80 0.66
C ILE A 40 13.42 -7.62 1.74
N VAL A 41 12.10 -7.79 1.62
CA VAL A 41 11.33 -8.67 2.53
C VAL A 41 11.92 -10.07 2.53
N ALA A 42 12.17 -10.66 1.35
CA ALA A 42 12.74 -12.00 1.24
C ALA A 42 14.16 -12.08 1.84
N ARG A 43 15.01 -11.07 1.63
CA ARG A 43 16.38 -11.02 2.17
C ARG A 43 16.41 -10.92 3.69
N THR A 44 15.54 -10.08 4.28
CA THR A 44 15.45 -9.95 5.74
C THR A 44 14.98 -11.25 6.39
N LEU A 45 13.93 -11.88 5.83
CA LEU A 45 13.44 -13.19 6.32
C LEU A 45 14.49 -14.29 6.21
N LYS A 46 15.24 -14.34 5.09
CA LYS A 46 16.35 -15.29 4.92
C LYS A 46 17.47 -15.08 5.95
N ALA A 47 17.68 -13.85 6.40
CA ALA A 47 18.62 -13.51 7.46
C ALA A 47 18.05 -13.76 8.88
N GLY A 48 16.83 -14.29 9.02
CA GLY A 48 16.16 -14.54 10.29
C GLY A 48 15.55 -13.26 10.92
N ILE A 49 15.39 -12.18 10.13
CA ILE A 49 14.91 -10.89 10.60
C ILE A 49 13.47 -10.69 10.12
N GLY A 50 12.52 -10.64 11.05
CA GLY A 50 11.11 -10.34 10.80
C GLY A 50 10.80 -8.85 10.92
N GLY A 51 9.54 -8.48 10.61
CA GLY A 51 9.00 -7.12 10.71
C GLY A 51 8.48 -6.55 9.39
N LEU A 52 8.80 -7.18 8.24
CA LEU A 52 8.31 -6.78 6.91
C LEU A 52 7.38 -7.81 6.28
N GLU A 53 7.16 -8.97 6.88
CA GLU A 53 6.43 -10.11 6.32
C GLU A 53 4.99 -9.78 5.91
N ASN A 54 4.30 -8.90 6.65
CA ASN A 54 2.95 -8.44 6.33
C ASN A 54 2.91 -7.58 5.05
N LEU A 55 4.06 -7.05 4.62
CA LEU A 55 4.22 -6.27 3.39
C LEU A 55 4.70 -7.12 2.21
N SER A 56 4.73 -8.46 2.35
CA SER A 56 5.14 -9.39 1.28
C SER A 56 4.29 -9.25 0.02
N ALA A 57 4.91 -9.49 -1.12
CA ALA A 57 4.30 -9.44 -2.45
C ALA A 57 3.70 -8.06 -2.82
N ILE A 58 4.11 -6.96 -2.17
CA ILE A 58 3.79 -5.61 -2.64
C ILE A 58 4.76 -5.27 -3.76
N PRO A 59 4.27 -5.01 -5.00
CA PRO A 59 5.12 -4.68 -6.12
C PRO A 59 5.70 -3.27 -5.99
N GLY A 60 6.82 -3.03 -6.67
CA GLY A 60 7.45 -1.71 -6.72
C GLY A 60 8.82 -1.67 -6.06
N THR A 61 9.37 -0.47 -5.91
CA THR A 61 10.71 -0.22 -5.38
C THR A 61 10.65 0.31 -3.96
N VAL A 62 11.77 0.19 -3.25
CA VAL A 62 11.94 0.73 -1.88
C VAL A 62 11.64 2.24 -1.83
N GLY A 63 12.12 3.01 -2.83
CA GLY A 63 11.82 4.45 -2.90
C GLY A 63 10.33 4.73 -3.10
N GLY A 64 9.66 3.99 -4.00
CA GLY A 64 8.23 4.10 -4.21
C GLY A 64 7.41 3.70 -2.98
N ALA A 65 7.88 2.70 -2.24
CA ALA A 65 7.26 2.25 -0.99
C ALA A 65 7.22 3.38 0.06
N VAL A 66 8.30 4.14 0.18
CA VAL A 66 8.38 5.31 1.09
C VAL A 66 7.47 6.44 0.63
N VAL A 67 7.51 6.81 -0.66
CA VAL A 67 6.67 7.90 -1.19
C VAL A 67 5.19 7.65 -0.86
N GLN A 68 4.75 6.41 -0.98
CA GLN A 68 3.36 6.02 -0.79
C GLN A 68 3.03 5.66 0.67
N ASN A 69 4.01 5.57 1.57
CA ASN A 69 3.86 4.94 2.88
C ASN A 69 3.04 3.64 2.74
N ILE A 70 3.59 2.67 2.01
CA ILE A 70 2.86 1.41 1.77
C ILE A 70 2.46 0.76 3.07
N GLY A 71 1.32 0.09 3.07
CA GLY A 71 0.85 -0.64 4.23
C GLY A 71 -0.10 -1.74 3.84
N ALA A 72 0.00 -2.87 4.52
CA ALA A 72 -0.86 -4.02 4.35
C ALA A 72 -0.94 -4.82 5.66
N TYR A 73 -2.06 -5.46 5.90
CA TYR A 73 -2.26 -6.40 7.01
C TYR A 73 -1.79 -5.88 8.37
N GLY A 74 -2.09 -4.60 8.68
CA GLY A 74 -1.81 -4.00 9.97
C GLY A 74 -0.42 -3.40 10.15
N VAL A 75 0.45 -3.47 9.13
CA VAL A 75 1.78 -2.85 9.16
C VAL A 75 1.84 -1.73 8.13
N GLU A 76 2.29 -0.55 8.53
CA GLU A 76 2.68 0.55 7.64
C GLU A 76 4.21 0.68 7.59
N LEU A 77 4.75 1.05 6.43
CA LEU A 77 6.20 1.15 6.25
C LEU A 77 6.84 2.18 7.21
N ALA A 78 6.13 3.27 7.49
CA ALA A 78 6.57 4.30 8.45
C ALA A 78 6.94 3.72 9.83
N GLU A 79 6.26 2.67 10.29
CA GLU A 79 6.53 1.99 11.57
C GLU A 79 7.85 1.20 11.55
N ARG A 80 8.42 0.98 10.40
CA ARG A 80 9.64 0.21 10.15
C ARG A 80 10.77 1.06 9.59
N LEU A 81 10.59 2.40 9.58
CA LEU A 81 11.59 3.33 9.09
C LEU A 81 12.49 3.88 10.21
N SER A 82 13.72 4.15 9.87
CA SER A 82 14.66 4.92 10.68
C SER A 82 14.96 6.28 10.04
N SER A 83 15.21 6.30 8.72
CA SER A 83 15.47 7.53 7.98
C SER A 83 15.33 7.33 6.47
N VAL A 84 15.20 8.44 5.75
CA VAL A 84 15.15 8.48 4.29
C VAL A 84 16.21 9.45 3.77
N THR A 85 17.10 8.99 2.91
CA THR A 85 18.06 9.85 2.23
C THR A 85 17.47 10.33 0.91
N VAL A 86 17.41 11.64 0.72
CA VAL A 86 16.88 12.27 -0.49
C VAL A 86 17.91 13.20 -1.13
N TYR A 87 17.82 13.38 -2.43
CA TYR A 87 18.42 14.50 -3.13
C TYR A 87 17.38 15.60 -3.30
N ASP A 88 17.62 16.75 -2.71
CA ASP A 88 16.81 17.94 -2.89
C ASP A 88 17.24 18.66 -4.18
N ARG A 89 16.38 18.61 -5.20
CA ARG A 89 16.68 19.20 -6.52
C ARG A 89 16.66 20.73 -6.49
N ALA A 90 15.93 21.35 -5.58
CA ALA A 90 15.88 22.80 -5.45
C ALA A 90 17.18 23.33 -4.84
N GLU A 91 17.59 22.75 -3.73
CA GLU A 91 18.81 23.15 -3.00
C GLU A 91 20.09 22.49 -3.55
N LYS A 92 19.96 21.45 -4.40
CA LYS A 92 21.04 20.66 -4.99
C LYS A 92 21.94 19.99 -3.94
N VAL A 93 21.36 19.53 -2.86
CA VAL A 93 22.04 18.86 -1.75
C VAL A 93 21.43 17.50 -1.45
N VAL A 94 22.21 16.62 -0.83
CA VAL A 94 21.72 15.38 -0.24
C VAL A 94 21.34 15.67 1.21
N ARG A 95 20.13 15.21 1.60
CA ARG A 95 19.61 15.34 2.96
C ARG A 95 19.22 13.99 3.50
N VAL A 96 19.34 13.81 4.80
CA VAL A 96 18.77 12.66 5.53
C VAL A 96 17.58 13.18 6.31
N LEU A 97 16.40 12.67 5.97
CA LEU A 97 15.15 13.03 6.65
C LEU A 97 14.87 12.01 7.76
N THR A 98 14.47 12.49 8.92
CA THR A 98 13.93 11.65 9.99
C THR A 98 12.52 11.16 9.61
N VAL A 99 11.97 10.24 10.41
CA VAL A 99 10.60 9.75 10.21
C VAL A 99 9.59 10.89 10.39
N GLU A 100 9.83 11.78 11.35
CA GLU A 100 9.01 12.96 11.63
C GLU A 100 9.04 13.96 10.47
N GLU A 101 10.21 14.23 9.90
CA GLU A 101 10.35 15.13 8.74
C GLU A 101 9.71 14.57 7.47
N CYS A 102 9.52 13.24 7.40
CA CYS A 102 8.82 12.61 6.29
C CYS A 102 7.29 12.78 6.35
N ASP A 103 6.72 13.28 7.44
CA ASP A 103 5.28 13.58 7.62
C ASP A 103 4.37 12.44 7.16
N PHE A 104 4.67 11.22 7.64
CA PHE A 104 3.92 10.03 7.24
C PHE A 104 2.52 10.00 7.84
N SER A 105 1.56 9.66 7.00
CA SER A 105 0.22 9.25 7.39
C SER A 105 -0.32 8.22 6.40
N TYR A 106 -1.58 7.81 6.56
CA TYR A 106 -2.18 6.80 5.69
C TYR A 106 -2.08 7.19 4.21
N ARG A 107 -1.29 6.44 3.43
CA ARG A 107 -0.99 6.68 2.00
C ARG A 107 -0.41 8.06 1.70
N HIS A 108 0.30 8.64 2.66
CA HIS A 108 0.88 9.97 2.56
C HIS A 108 2.32 10.01 3.06
N SER A 109 3.12 10.87 2.44
CA SER A 109 4.42 11.32 2.90
C SER A 109 4.70 12.75 2.40
N ILE A 110 5.68 13.42 2.97
CA ILE A 110 6.11 14.75 2.51
C ILE A 110 6.43 14.79 1.01
N MET A 111 6.94 13.66 0.44
CA MET A 111 7.27 13.55 -0.98
C MET A 111 6.06 13.71 -1.91
N LYS A 112 4.84 13.60 -1.39
CA LYS A 112 3.58 13.83 -2.14
C LYS A 112 3.07 15.27 -2.01
N THR A 113 3.75 16.12 -1.26
CA THR A 113 3.38 17.52 -1.03
C THR A 113 4.18 18.47 -1.91
N GLU A 114 3.74 19.73 -1.97
CA GLU A 114 4.48 20.78 -2.65
C GLU A 114 5.88 21.00 -2.06
N ALA A 115 6.04 20.85 -0.73
CA ALA A 115 7.32 20.99 -0.04
C ALA A 115 8.31 19.89 -0.45
N GLY A 116 7.83 18.66 -0.65
CA GLY A 116 8.66 17.50 -0.97
C GLY A 116 8.73 17.15 -2.46
N ARG A 117 8.06 17.87 -3.36
CA ARG A 117 8.04 17.55 -4.81
C ARG A 117 9.39 17.57 -5.49
N ASN A 118 10.37 18.25 -4.89
CA ASN A 118 11.74 18.29 -5.39
C ASN A 118 12.64 17.18 -4.82
N PHE A 119 12.13 16.37 -3.90
CA PHE A 119 12.91 15.28 -3.31
C PHE A 119 12.94 14.06 -4.22
N VAL A 120 14.13 13.54 -4.45
CA VAL A 120 14.37 12.25 -5.10
C VAL A 120 14.91 11.31 -4.05
N VAL A 121 14.18 10.24 -3.74
CA VAL A 121 14.63 9.25 -2.77
C VAL A 121 15.83 8.48 -3.32
N LEU A 122 16.95 8.50 -2.60
CA LEU A 122 18.19 7.83 -2.96
C LEU A 122 18.34 6.48 -2.22
N SER A 123 18.10 6.49 -0.92
CA SER A 123 18.13 5.29 -0.08
C SER A 123 17.20 5.41 1.12
N VAL A 124 16.87 4.28 1.70
CA VAL A 124 15.97 4.15 2.84
C VAL A 124 16.66 3.29 3.88
N THR A 125 16.64 3.71 5.14
CA THR A 125 17.08 2.90 6.26
C THR A 125 15.87 2.41 7.04
N LEU A 126 15.65 1.10 7.02
CA LEU A 126 14.62 0.43 7.82
C LEU A 126 15.19 0.09 9.19
N ARG A 127 14.33 0.06 10.22
CA ARG A 127 14.63 -0.44 11.55
C ARG A 127 13.71 -1.59 11.86
N LEU A 128 14.25 -2.79 11.96
CA LEU A 128 13.50 -4.01 12.23
C LEU A 128 13.75 -4.47 13.66
N PRO A 129 12.73 -4.96 14.38
CA PRO A 129 12.81 -5.23 15.80
C PRO A 129 13.75 -6.40 16.11
N ALA A 130 14.51 -6.30 17.20
CA ALA A 130 15.34 -7.39 17.74
C ALA A 130 14.50 -8.61 18.10
N VAL A 131 13.31 -8.37 18.67
CA VAL A 131 12.35 -9.42 19.05
C VAL A 131 11.13 -9.27 18.14
N TRP A 132 10.95 -10.25 17.28
CA TRP A 132 9.81 -10.28 16.38
C TRP A 132 8.53 -10.75 17.09
N THR A 133 7.42 -10.11 16.79
CA THR A 133 6.07 -10.54 17.19
C THR A 133 5.14 -10.45 15.99
N PRO A 134 4.21 -11.43 15.80
CA PRO A 134 3.29 -11.39 14.66
C PRO A 134 2.29 -10.24 14.79
N VAL A 135 2.05 -9.54 13.69
CA VAL A 135 0.97 -8.55 13.59
C VAL A 135 -0.25 -9.25 12.99
N LEU A 136 -1.26 -9.43 13.81
CA LEU A 136 -2.54 -10.07 13.48
C LEU A 136 -3.66 -9.02 13.46
N GLY A 137 -4.92 -9.45 13.35
CA GLY A 137 -6.10 -8.56 13.35
C GLY A 137 -6.76 -8.41 11.98
N TYR A 138 -6.31 -9.20 11.01
CA TYR A 138 -6.97 -9.35 9.71
C TYR A 138 -7.57 -10.74 9.59
N LYS A 139 -8.89 -10.82 9.44
CA LYS A 139 -9.66 -12.07 9.38
C LYS A 139 -9.09 -13.11 8.41
N ASP A 140 -8.59 -12.66 7.26
CA ASP A 140 -8.02 -13.57 6.25
C ASP A 140 -6.71 -14.20 6.72
N LEU A 141 -5.87 -13.46 7.46
CA LEU A 141 -4.63 -14.00 8.03
C LEU A 141 -4.94 -14.93 9.19
N GLU A 142 -5.85 -14.55 10.07
CA GLU A 142 -6.28 -15.35 11.22
C GLU A 142 -6.89 -16.68 10.75
N ALA A 143 -7.77 -16.65 9.75
CA ALA A 143 -8.36 -17.85 9.18
C ALA A 143 -7.33 -18.79 8.53
N GLU A 144 -6.30 -18.24 7.87
CA GLU A 144 -5.24 -19.03 7.25
C GLU A 144 -4.28 -19.62 8.29
N ILE A 145 -4.00 -18.89 9.38
CA ILE A 145 -3.20 -19.37 10.52
C ILE A 145 -3.92 -20.55 11.18
N GLU A 146 -5.21 -20.39 11.47
CA GLU A 146 -6.06 -21.43 12.07
C GLU A 146 -6.15 -22.67 11.15
N ALA A 147 -6.37 -22.45 9.84
CA ALA A 147 -6.44 -23.55 8.86
C ALA A 147 -5.16 -24.38 8.77
N ARG A 148 -4.00 -23.77 9.11
CA ARG A 148 -2.71 -24.46 9.19
C ARG A 148 -2.44 -25.07 10.57
N GLY A 149 -3.35 -24.98 11.50
CA GLY A 149 -3.17 -25.46 12.88
C GLY A 149 -2.12 -24.67 13.68
N LEU A 150 -1.89 -23.40 13.29
CA LEU A 150 -0.95 -22.51 13.95
C LEU A 150 -1.66 -21.54 14.89
N THR A 151 -0.91 -20.94 15.80
CA THR A 151 -1.36 -19.89 16.71
C THR A 151 -0.44 -18.67 16.62
N ALA A 152 -0.76 -17.59 17.31
CA ALA A 152 0.10 -16.41 17.40
C ALA A 152 1.49 -16.73 17.99
N GLU A 153 1.57 -17.73 18.86
CA GLU A 153 2.80 -18.17 19.54
C GLU A 153 3.65 -19.11 18.68
N THR A 154 3.03 -19.82 17.72
CA THR A 154 3.72 -20.86 16.92
C THR A 154 4.02 -20.40 15.50
N VAL A 155 3.34 -19.35 14.99
CA VAL A 155 3.63 -18.78 13.69
C VAL A 155 5.01 -18.09 13.70
N THR A 156 5.74 -18.19 12.60
CA THR A 156 7.03 -17.50 12.41
C THR A 156 6.95 -16.47 11.31
N ALA A 157 7.88 -15.52 11.26
CA ALA A 157 7.89 -14.48 10.24
C ALA A 157 7.95 -15.04 8.79
N PRO A 158 8.75 -16.08 8.47
CA PRO A 158 8.70 -16.72 7.16
C PRO A 158 7.33 -17.32 6.83
N VAL A 159 6.71 -18.03 7.77
CA VAL A 159 5.38 -18.64 7.59
C VAL A 159 4.32 -17.54 7.42
N MET A 160 4.40 -16.44 8.17
CA MET A 160 3.51 -15.30 7.99
C MET A 160 3.64 -14.70 6.57
N SER A 161 4.86 -14.57 6.04
CA SER A 161 5.09 -14.13 4.67
C SER A 161 4.43 -15.05 3.63
N GLU A 162 4.53 -16.37 3.81
CA GLU A 162 3.85 -17.34 2.95
C GLU A 162 2.32 -17.20 3.00
N ILE A 163 1.76 -17.02 4.20
CA ILE A 163 0.33 -16.78 4.41
C ILE A 163 -0.11 -15.49 3.68
N VAL A 164 0.61 -14.39 3.88
CA VAL A 164 0.33 -13.12 3.20
C VAL A 164 0.36 -13.29 1.68
N ARG A 165 1.39 -13.95 1.13
CA ARG A 165 1.50 -14.24 -0.31
C ARG A 165 0.31 -15.06 -0.81
N ALA A 166 -0.08 -16.12 -0.09
CA ALA A 166 -1.20 -16.97 -0.47
C ALA A 166 -2.54 -16.20 -0.46
N VAL A 167 -2.78 -15.38 0.58
CA VAL A 167 -3.98 -14.54 0.67
C VAL A 167 -4.03 -13.52 -0.46
N ARG A 168 -2.89 -12.87 -0.77
CA ARG A 168 -2.81 -11.90 -1.86
C ARG A 168 -3.02 -12.54 -3.23
N ALA A 169 -2.39 -13.69 -3.49
CA ALA A 169 -2.55 -14.41 -4.76
C ALA A 169 -4.00 -14.84 -5.04
N ARG A 170 -4.77 -15.15 -4.00
CA ARG A 170 -6.21 -15.46 -4.15
C ARG A 170 -7.07 -14.25 -4.46
N LYS A 171 -6.69 -13.07 -3.97
CA LYS A 171 -7.51 -11.85 -4.03
C LYS A 171 -7.11 -10.86 -5.11
N LEU A 172 -5.84 -10.79 -5.44
CA LEU A 172 -5.30 -9.76 -6.33
C LEU A 172 -4.85 -10.37 -7.65
N PRO A 173 -5.15 -9.72 -8.79
CA PRO A 173 -4.67 -10.17 -10.08
C PRO A 173 -3.17 -9.92 -10.22
N ASP A 174 -2.47 -10.87 -10.84
CA ASP A 174 -1.08 -10.67 -11.23
C ASP A 174 -0.99 -9.59 -12.32
N PRO A 175 -0.29 -8.46 -12.11
CA PRO A 175 -0.17 -7.39 -13.10
C PRO A 175 0.60 -7.82 -14.36
N ALA A 176 1.34 -8.92 -14.33
CA ALA A 176 1.97 -9.50 -15.51
C ALA A 176 0.96 -10.23 -16.41
N VAL A 177 -0.18 -10.69 -15.83
CA VAL A 177 -1.24 -11.41 -16.54
C VAL A 177 -2.35 -10.44 -16.97
N ILE A 178 -2.81 -9.59 -16.05
CA ILE A 178 -3.84 -8.59 -16.31
C ILE A 178 -3.41 -7.23 -15.77
N GLY A 179 -3.24 -6.25 -16.68
CA GLY A 179 -2.76 -4.92 -16.33
C GLY A 179 -3.66 -4.26 -15.30
N ASN A 180 -3.06 -3.79 -14.21
CA ASN A 180 -3.74 -3.06 -13.14
C ASN A 180 -2.73 -2.16 -12.40
N ALA A 181 -3.24 -1.28 -11.54
CA ALA A 181 -2.44 -0.38 -10.71
C ALA A 181 -2.60 -0.67 -9.20
N GLY A 182 -2.98 -1.91 -8.84
CA GLY A 182 -3.30 -2.27 -7.47
C GLY A 182 -4.64 -1.66 -7.00
N SER A 183 -4.77 -1.37 -5.71
CA SER A 183 -5.94 -0.67 -5.20
C SER A 183 -6.05 0.71 -5.82
N PHE A 184 -7.14 0.93 -6.56
CA PHE A 184 -7.30 2.19 -7.32
C PHE A 184 -7.75 3.37 -6.45
N PHE A 185 -8.41 3.07 -5.34
CA PHE A 185 -8.88 4.08 -4.39
C PHE A 185 -8.34 3.81 -2.99
N THR A 186 -8.06 4.87 -2.26
CA THR A 186 -7.76 4.78 -0.82
C THR A 186 -9.02 4.47 -0.02
N ASN A 187 -8.86 3.90 1.15
CA ASN A 187 -9.95 3.73 2.10
C ASN A 187 -10.33 5.10 2.70
N PRO A 188 -11.55 5.61 2.49
CA PRO A 188 -11.94 6.94 2.94
C PRO A 188 -12.04 7.01 4.46
N ILE A 189 -11.61 8.15 5.02
CA ILE A 189 -11.72 8.43 6.45
C ILE A 189 -12.87 9.40 6.67
N VAL A 190 -13.82 9.01 7.52
CA VAL A 190 -15.02 9.79 7.84
C VAL A 190 -15.12 10.06 9.34
N THR A 191 -15.97 11.02 9.72
CA THR A 191 -16.30 11.30 11.12
C THR A 191 -17.10 10.15 11.72
N LYS A 192 -17.06 10.01 13.06
CA LYS A 192 -17.86 9.02 13.78
C LYS A 192 -19.37 9.20 13.54
N VAL A 193 -19.85 10.44 13.36
CA VAL A 193 -21.26 10.75 13.08
C VAL A 193 -21.65 10.17 11.72
N HIS A 194 -20.92 10.52 10.66
CA HIS A 194 -21.22 10.02 9.31
C HIS A 194 -21.11 8.48 9.23
N TRP A 195 -20.10 7.89 9.88
CA TRP A 195 -20.01 6.43 9.99
C TRP A 195 -21.24 5.79 10.65
N HIS A 196 -21.74 6.39 11.75
CA HIS A 196 -22.91 5.86 12.46
C HIS A 196 -24.18 5.90 11.61
N GLU A 197 -24.39 7.00 10.88
CA GLU A 197 -25.49 7.14 9.92
C GLU A 197 -25.41 6.07 8.81
N LEU A 198 -24.21 5.83 8.28
CA LEU A 198 -23.99 4.80 7.26
C LEU A 198 -24.20 3.40 7.83
N LEU A 199 -23.69 3.10 9.01
CA LEU A 199 -23.82 1.79 9.64
C LEU A 199 -25.27 1.45 9.96
N THR A 200 -26.09 2.44 10.36
CA THR A 200 -27.52 2.27 10.59
C THR A 200 -28.26 1.88 9.32
N LYS A 201 -27.89 2.45 8.17
CA LYS A 201 -28.51 2.14 6.87
C LYS A 201 -27.92 0.88 6.23
N HIS A 202 -26.65 0.57 6.54
CA HIS A 202 -25.87 -0.50 5.95
C HIS A 202 -25.14 -1.30 7.04
N PRO A 203 -25.83 -2.21 7.77
CA PRO A 203 -25.25 -2.94 8.91
C PRO A 203 -24.03 -3.82 8.56
N SER A 204 -23.86 -4.18 7.28
CA SER A 204 -22.72 -4.97 6.78
C SER A 204 -21.49 -4.11 6.40
N LEU A 205 -21.55 -2.78 6.59
CA LEU A 205 -20.45 -1.86 6.29
C LEU A 205 -19.17 -2.28 7.01
N VAL A 206 -18.12 -2.50 6.25
CA VAL A 206 -16.78 -2.83 6.77
C VAL A 206 -16.01 -1.55 7.07
N TYR A 207 -15.47 -1.47 8.29
CA TYR A 207 -14.75 -0.29 8.74
C TYR A 207 -13.65 -0.64 9.74
N TYR A 208 -12.72 0.31 9.94
CA TYR A 208 -11.63 0.23 10.91
C TYR A 208 -11.66 1.47 11.79
N ARG A 209 -11.51 1.28 13.10
CA ARG A 209 -11.47 2.40 14.06
C ARG A 209 -10.11 3.08 14.02
N LEU A 210 -10.11 4.39 13.95
CA LEU A 210 -8.93 5.22 14.08
C LEU A 210 -9.02 6.06 15.36
N GLY A 211 -7.90 6.55 15.83
CA GLY A 211 -7.88 7.51 16.94
C GLY A 211 -8.63 8.80 16.61
N GLY A 212 -9.01 9.57 17.65
CA GLY A 212 -9.61 10.89 17.47
C GLY A 212 -11.03 10.90 16.88
N GLY A 213 -11.80 9.83 17.10
CA GLY A 213 -13.21 9.78 16.63
C GLY A 213 -13.38 9.68 15.10
N ARG A 214 -12.34 9.21 14.41
CA ARG A 214 -12.34 8.97 12.96
C ARG A 214 -12.52 7.48 12.65
N MET A 215 -13.17 7.20 11.54
CA MET A 215 -13.43 5.85 11.06
C MET A 215 -12.96 5.71 9.62
N LYS A 216 -12.16 4.68 9.33
CA LYS A 216 -11.71 4.35 7.98
C LYS A 216 -12.65 3.30 7.40
N LEU A 217 -13.35 3.62 6.31
CA LEU A 217 -14.29 2.71 5.65
C LEU A 217 -13.55 1.86 4.61
N ALA A 218 -13.97 0.61 4.45
CA ALA A 218 -13.44 -0.22 3.37
C ALA A 218 -14.00 0.25 2.02
N ALA A 219 -13.17 0.90 1.21
CA ALA A 219 -13.56 1.34 -0.14
C ALA A 219 -14.01 0.15 -1.01
N ALA A 220 -13.40 -1.03 -0.84
CA ALA A 220 -13.84 -2.25 -1.53
C ALA A 220 -15.31 -2.57 -1.26
N TRP A 221 -15.74 -2.45 0.00
CA TRP A 221 -17.15 -2.66 0.37
C TRP A 221 -18.08 -1.63 -0.29
N LEU A 222 -17.69 -0.34 -0.26
CA LEU A 222 -18.49 0.73 -0.87
C LEU A 222 -18.66 0.52 -2.38
N ILE A 223 -17.61 0.13 -3.07
CA ILE A 223 -17.61 -0.12 -4.52
C ILE A 223 -18.42 -1.38 -4.86
N GLU A 224 -18.27 -2.44 -4.08
CA GLU A 224 -19.05 -3.69 -4.22
C GLU A 224 -20.55 -3.44 -3.97
N ALA A 225 -20.89 -2.72 -2.89
CA ALA A 225 -22.27 -2.34 -2.59
C ALA A 225 -22.87 -1.37 -3.62
N ALA A 226 -22.04 -0.60 -4.32
CA ALA A 226 -22.44 0.24 -5.46
C ALA A 226 -22.65 -0.56 -6.77
N GLY A 227 -22.39 -1.89 -6.78
CA GLY A 227 -22.63 -2.77 -7.91
C GLY A 227 -21.50 -2.86 -8.92
N PHE A 228 -20.28 -2.43 -8.60
CA PHE A 228 -19.17 -2.42 -9.55
C PHE A 228 -18.27 -3.64 -9.52
N LYS A 229 -18.29 -4.47 -8.48
CA LYS A 229 -17.42 -5.66 -8.42
C LYS A 229 -17.73 -6.59 -9.58
N GLY A 230 -16.70 -6.99 -10.34
CA GLY A 230 -16.84 -7.82 -11.52
C GLY A 230 -17.42 -7.11 -12.75
N LEU A 231 -17.61 -5.79 -12.69
CA LEU A 231 -18.09 -5.03 -13.86
C LEU A 231 -17.16 -5.20 -15.04
N ALA A 232 -17.71 -5.62 -16.18
CA ALA A 232 -17.00 -5.99 -17.39
C ALA A 232 -17.56 -5.24 -18.62
N GLU A 233 -17.76 -3.95 -18.52
CA GLU A 233 -18.25 -3.09 -19.59
C GLU A 233 -17.09 -2.36 -20.27
N GLY A 234 -16.82 -2.70 -21.53
CA GLY A 234 -15.74 -2.09 -22.30
C GLY A 234 -14.35 -2.64 -21.97
N PRO A 235 -13.26 -1.90 -22.35
CA PRO A 235 -11.89 -2.36 -22.21
C PRO A 235 -11.33 -2.24 -20.78
N ALA A 236 -11.87 -1.34 -19.95
CA ALA A 236 -11.59 -1.26 -18.53
C ALA A 236 -12.71 -1.94 -17.73
N GLY A 237 -12.35 -2.62 -16.61
CA GLY A 237 -13.32 -3.28 -15.75
C GLY A 237 -12.89 -3.28 -14.29
N VAL A 238 -13.77 -3.76 -13.42
CA VAL A 238 -13.46 -3.99 -11.99
C VAL A 238 -13.25 -5.47 -11.78
N TYR A 239 -12.15 -5.82 -11.11
CA TYR A 239 -11.78 -7.22 -10.89
C TYR A 239 -12.83 -7.97 -10.08
N GLU A 240 -13.14 -9.20 -10.50
CA GLU A 240 -14.23 -10.00 -9.92
C GLU A 240 -13.96 -10.46 -8.48
N HIS A 241 -12.68 -10.63 -8.09
CA HIS A 241 -12.31 -11.06 -6.74
C HIS A 241 -12.04 -9.90 -5.79
N HIS A 242 -11.84 -8.66 -6.32
CA HIS A 242 -11.55 -7.49 -5.47
C HIS A 242 -12.03 -6.18 -6.08
N ALA A 243 -13.03 -5.56 -5.47
CA ALA A 243 -13.70 -4.36 -6.02
C ALA A 243 -12.81 -3.09 -6.09
N LEU A 244 -11.67 -3.04 -5.36
CA LEU A 244 -10.71 -1.92 -5.45
C LEU A 244 -9.81 -1.96 -6.69
N ILE A 245 -9.79 -3.06 -7.43
CA ILE A 245 -8.85 -3.25 -8.54
C ILE A 245 -9.54 -2.94 -9.86
N ILE A 246 -9.14 -1.86 -10.50
CA ILE A 246 -9.50 -1.59 -11.89
C ILE A 246 -8.48 -2.31 -12.78
N VAL A 247 -8.99 -3.09 -13.73
CA VAL A 247 -8.20 -3.92 -14.63
C VAL A 247 -8.34 -3.49 -16.07
N ASN A 248 -7.24 -3.63 -16.83
CA ASN A 248 -7.23 -3.55 -18.28
C ASN A 248 -7.60 -4.91 -18.85
N ARG A 249 -8.79 -5.02 -19.42
CA ARG A 249 -9.34 -6.25 -20.02
C ARG A 249 -8.82 -6.51 -21.44
N GLY A 250 -8.01 -5.61 -21.95
CA GLY A 250 -7.42 -5.61 -23.29
C GLY A 250 -7.72 -4.30 -24.03
N GLY A 251 -6.66 -3.58 -24.38
CA GLY A 251 -6.74 -2.34 -25.14
C GLY A 251 -7.31 -1.11 -24.42
N ALA A 252 -7.50 -1.16 -23.09
CA ALA A 252 -7.94 0.02 -22.34
C ALA A 252 -6.90 1.14 -22.40
N THR A 253 -7.37 2.34 -22.70
CA THR A 253 -6.59 3.58 -22.60
C THR A 253 -6.63 4.12 -21.17
N GLY A 254 -5.76 5.09 -20.86
CA GLY A 254 -5.83 5.81 -19.57
C GLY A 254 -7.18 6.54 -19.40
N GLU A 255 -7.79 7.01 -20.48
CA GLU A 255 -9.09 7.67 -20.46
C GLU A 255 -10.23 6.70 -20.11
N ASP A 256 -10.20 5.46 -20.66
CA ASP A 256 -11.19 4.44 -20.31
C ASP A 256 -11.13 4.09 -18.80
N VAL A 257 -9.91 3.96 -18.25
CA VAL A 257 -9.70 3.71 -16.82
C VAL A 257 -10.21 4.88 -15.98
N MET A 258 -9.91 6.11 -16.37
CA MET A 258 -10.36 7.32 -15.66
C MET A 258 -11.88 7.47 -15.71
N ALA A 259 -12.51 7.26 -16.87
CA ALA A 259 -13.97 7.33 -17.02
C ALA A 259 -14.68 6.31 -16.10
N LEU A 260 -14.14 5.08 -16.00
CA LEU A 260 -14.66 4.08 -15.06
C LEU A 260 -14.46 4.52 -13.61
N ALA A 261 -13.27 5.06 -13.26
CA ALA A 261 -12.98 5.53 -11.91
C ALA A 261 -13.92 6.68 -11.49
N GLU A 262 -14.15 7.65 -12.37
CA GLU A 262 -15.07 8.77 -12.12
C GLU A 262 -16.54 8.28 -11.95
N ARG A 263 -16.96 7.31 -12.75
CA ARG A 263 -18.27 6.68 -12.62
C ARG A 263 -18.44 5.99 -11.25
N ILE A 264 -17.39 5.28 -10.79
CA ILE A 264 -17.36 4.66 -9.45
C ILE A 264 -17.45 5.75 -8.37
N GLN A 265 -16.62 6.79 -8.43
CA GLN A 265 -16.60 7.89 -7.47
C GLN A 265 -17.97 8.55 -7.37
N LYS A 266 -18.59 8.89 -8.51
CA LYS A 266 -19.91 9.51 -8.57
C LYS A 266 -20.96 8.63 -7.91
N ARG A 267 -21.00 7.33 -8.27
CA ARG A 267 -22.02 6.43 -7.75
C ARG A 267 -21.87 6.16 -6.25
N VAL A 268 -20.65 5.99 -5.76
CA VAL A 268 -20.36 5.84 -4.32
C VAL A 268 -20.77 7.10 -3.56
N PHE A 269 -20.48 8.28 -4.11
CA PHE A 269 -20.92 9.53 -3.50
C PHE A 269 -22.46 9.68 -3.45
N GLU A 270 -23.14 9.34 -4.54
CA GLU A 270 -24.61 9.35 -4.59
C GLU A 270 -25.28 8.45 -3.55
N LEU A 271 -24.71 7.24 -3.34
CA LEU A 271 -25.29 6.25 -2.44
C LEU A 271 -24.93 6.47 -0.97
N PHE A 272 -23.69 6.91 -0.70
CA PHE A 272 -23.14 6.91 0.65
C PHE A 272 -22.69 8.31 1.13
N GLY A 273 -22.68 9.34 0.26
CA GLY A 273 -22.11 10.64 0.60
C GLY A 273 -20.59 10.62 0.84
N VAL A 274 -19.91 9.55 0.41
CA VAL A 274 -18.48 9.33 0.64
C VAL A 274 -17.70 9.62 -0.64
N LYS A 275 -16.69 10.49 -0.55
CA LYS A 275 -15.75 10.75 -1.64
C LYS A 275 -14.63 9.71 -1.62
N LEU A 276 -14.41 9.05 -2.74
CA LEU A 276 -13.25 8.19 -2.96
C LEU A 276 -12.11 9.00 -3.57
N GLU A 277 -10.89 8.80 -3.08
CA GLU A 277 -9.67 9.40 -3.63
C GLU A 277 -8.87 8.35 -4.38
N MET A 278 -8.38 8.69 -5.58
CA MET A 278 -7.55 7.80 -6.38
C MET A 278 -6.15 7.71 -5.78
N GLU A 279 -5.63 6.49 -5.66
CA GLU A 279 -4.26 6.23 -5.21
C GLU A 279 -3.23 6.39 -6.34
N PRO A 280 -3.50 5.95 -7.59
CA PRO A 280 -2.62 6.21 -8.72
C PRO A 280 -2.57 7.69 -9.10
N VAL A 281 -1.38 8.15 -9.50
CA VAL A 281 -1.18 9.51 -10.03
C VAL A 281 -1.32 9.49 -11.55
N ARG A 282 -2.17 10.35 -12.09
CA ARG A 282 -2.26 10.56 -13.53
C ARG A 282 -1.10 11.45 -13.99
N LEU A 283 -0.35 10.97 -14.97
CA LEU A 283 0.70 11.72 -15.65
C LEU A 283 0.21 12.12 -17.05
N GLY A 284 0.34 13.39 -17.40
CA GLY A 284 -0.02 13.97 -18.71
C GLY A 284 -1.38 14.59 -18.75
#